data_fb6d1d61331bf04e977b1a2631d42a7d
#
_entry.id   fb6d1d61331bf04e977b1a2631d42a7d
#
_cell.length_a   1.000
_cell.length_b   1.000
_cell.length_c   1.000
_cell.angle_alpha   90.00
_cell.angle_beta   90.00
_cell.angle_gamma   90.00
#
_symmetry.space_group_name_H-M   'P 1'
#
loop_
_entity.id
_entity.type
_entity.pdbx_description
1 polymer ?
#
loop_
_entity_poly.entity_id
_entity_poly.type
_entity_poly.pdbx_seq_one_letter_code
_entity_poly.pdbx_strand_id
1 'polypeptide(L)'
;MYRVQKLLSKIGYCSRRSAEQLIESGKIKINDKIVSLGDKWYRGDVVKVDDKKIDLTLALDQVVEIIKYYKPIGEVVSMRDSHHSNSVFDHLPDVKGKWINIGRLDINTSGLILFTNNGDLANKIMHPSNNFDREYIVETDKPISHDSMRALLKGVPINDGQIGKFNHISKKRTKIYSIILSTGKNREIRNSLTQVRIKTISLHRIRYSQILLGDLKPGEYRNLNISERASFSI
;
A
#
# COMPACT_ATOMS: atom_id res chain seq x y z
N MET A 1 -19.62 -15.19 -2.78
CA MET A 1 -19.55 -14.85 -4.22
C MET A 1 -18.34 -13.96 -4.49
N TYR A 2 -17.49 -14.33 -5.46
CA TYR A 2 -16.33 -13.55 -5.91
C TYR A 2 -16.23 -13.58 -7.44
N ARG A 3 -15.74 -12.51 -8.08
CA ARG A 3 -15.25 -12.60 -9.47
C ARG A 3 -14.08 -13.55 -9.52
N VAL A 4 -13.95 -14.36 -10.59
CA VAL A 4 -12.95 -15.42 -10.70
C VAL A 4 -11.51 -14.90 -10.51
N GLN A 5 -11.14 -13.78 -11.14
CA GLN A 5 -9.82 -13.19 -10.98
C GLN A 5 -9.55 -12.71 -9.54
N LYS A 6 -10.60 -12.25 -8.84
CA LYS A 6 -10.50 -11.86 -7.43
C LYS A 6 -10.30 -13.09 -6.54
N LEU A 7 -11.02 -14.17 -6.81
CA LEU A 7 -10.91 -15.45 -6.10
C LEU A 7 -9.49 -16.01 -6.18
N LEU A 8 -8.96 -16.17 -7.40
CA LEU A 8 -7.62 -16.71 -7.61
C LEU A 8 -6.52 -15.85 -6.96
N SER A 9 -6.70 -14.54 -7.01
CA SER A 9 -5.79 -13.64 -6.32
C SER A 9 -5.90 -13.73 -4.79
N LYS A 10 -7.11 -13.94 -4.25
CA LYS A 10 -7.35 -14.07 -2.81
C LYS A 10 -6.68 -15.31 -2.21
N ILE A 11 -6.73 -16.43 -2.91
CA ILE A 11 -6.08 -17.68 -2.48
C ILE A 11 -4.56 -17.69 -2.76
N GLY A 12 -4.01 -16.63 -3.33
CA GLY A 12 -2.57 -16.56 -3.62
C GLY A 12 -2.15 -17.28 -4.91
N TYR A 13 -3.06 -17.84 -5.69
CA TYR A 13 -2.74 -18.60 -6.91
C TYR A 13 -1.97 -17.77 -7.93
N CYS A 14 -2.48 -16.56 -8.26
CA CYS A 14 -1.81 -15.62 -9.16
C CYS A 14 -2.26 -14.17 -8.91
N SER A 15 -1.73 -13.19 -9.65
CA SER A 15 -2.25 -11.82 -9.62
C SER A 15 -3.61 -11.72 -10.33
N ARG A 16 -4.41 -10.67 -10.04
CA ARG A 16 -5.68 -10.45 -10.78
C ARG A 16 -5.47 -10.34 -12.29
N ARG A 17 -4.42 -9.61 -12.72
CA ARG A 17 -4.07 -9.46 -14.15
C ARG A 17 -3.66 -10.80 -14.78
N SER A 18 -2.87 -11.60 -14.08
CA SER A 18 -2.51 -12.94 -14.56
C SER A 18 -3.74 -13.85 -14.64
N ALA A 19 -4.67 -13.74 -13.68
CA ALA A 19 -5.94 -14.47 -13.72
C ALA A 19 -6.81 -14.03 -14.92
N GLU A 20 -6.85 -12.74 -15.25
CA GLU A 20 -7.53 -12.21 -16.44
C GLU A 20 -6.94 -12.80 -17.71
N GLN A 21 -5.62 -12.86 -17.84
CA GLN A 21 -4.94 -13.54 -18.98
C GLN A 21 -5.28 -15.03 -19.08
N LEU A 22 -5.36 -15.75 -17.93
CA LEU A 22 -5.78 -17.14 -17.91
C LEU A 22 -7.24 -17.32 -18.32
N ILE A 23 -8.13 -16.40 -17.96
CA ILE A 23 -9.53 -16.39 -18.39
C ILE A 23 -9.61 -16.18 -19.92
N GLU A 24 -8.94 -15.16 -20.44
CA GLU A 24 -8.91 -14.82 -21.86
C GLU A 24 -8.34 -15.95 -22.73
N SER A 25 -7.37 -16.71 -22.19
CA SER A 25 -6.82 -17.88 -22.86
C SER A 25 -7.65 -19.19 -22.70
N GLY A 26 -8.84 -19.09 -22.09
CA GLY A 26 -9.76 -20.23 -21.91
C GLY A 26 -9.28 -21.31 -20.93
N LYS A 27 -8.28 -21.01 -20.11
CA LYS A 27 -7.63 -21.97 -19.18
C LYS A 27 -8.37 -22.17 -17.88
N ILE A 28 -9.40 -21.37 -17.59
CA ILE A 28 -10.16 -21.45 -16.33
C ILE A 28 -11.56 -21.98 -16.62
N LYS A 29 -11.96 -22.97 -15.80
CA LYS A 29 -13.30 -23.55 -15.84
C LYS A 29 -13.96 -23.47 -14.45
N ILE A 30 -15.27 -23.25 -14.43
CA ILE A 30 -16.15 -23.43 -13.27
C ILE A 30 -17.16 -24.52 -13.63
N ASN A 31 -17.24 -25.57 -12.81
CA ASN A 31 -18.14 -26.70 -13.05
C ASN A 31 -18.04 -27.22 -14.51
N ASP A 32 -16.79 -27.34 -15.00
CA ASP A 32 -16.39 -27.79 -16.34
C ASP A 32 -16.77 -26.84 -17.52
N LYS A 33 -17.33 -25.67 -17.25
CA LYS A 33 -17.60 -24.61 -18.25
C LYS A 33 -16.48 -23.58 -18.26
N ILE A 34 -15.98 -23.23 -19.46
CA ILE A 34 -15.00 -22.16 -19.63
C ILE A 34 -15.63 -20.85 -19.16
N VAL A 35 -14.88 -20.06 -18.36
CA VAL A 35 -15.33 -18.78 -17.82
C VAL A 35 -14.88 -17.61 -18.69
N SER A 36 -15.67 -16.53 -18.65
CA SER A 36 -15.40 -15.26 -19.27
C SER A 36 -15.03 -14.19 -18.23
N LEU A 37 -14.43 -13.05 -18.69
CA LEU A 37 -14.16 -11.92 -17.81
C LEU A 37 -15.46 -11.40 -17.19
N GLY A 38 -15.45 -11.31 -15.86
CA GLY A 38 -16.63 -10.86 -15.10
C GLY A 38 -17.43 -11.96 -14.44
N ASP A 39 -17.24 -13.22 -14.88
CA ASP A 39 -17.90 -14.36 -14.28
C ASP A 39 -17.59 -14.48 -12.77
N LYS A 40 -18.57 -15.03 -12.06
CA LYS A 40 -18.55 -15.11 -10.61
C LYS A 40 -18.53 -16.56 -10.16
N TRP A 41 -17.72 -16.82 -9.17
CA TRP A 41 -17.71 -18.06 -8.41
C TRP A 41 -18.67 -17.95 -7.21
N TYR A 42 -19.37 -19.02 -6.94
CA TYR A 42 -20.23 -19.19 -5.78
C TYR A 42 -19.71 -20.31 -4.88
N ARG A 43 -20.09 -20.26 -3.60
CA ARG A 43 -19.70 -21.33 -2.65
C ARG A 43 -20.29 -22.67 -3.12
N GLY A 44 -19.43 -23.67 -3.27
CA GLY A 44 -19.77 -24.99 -3.80
C GLY A 44 -19.32 -25.22 -5.23
N ASP A 45 -19.04 -24.18 -6.02
CA ASP A 45 -18.51 -24.35 -7.36
C ASP A 45 -17.09 -24.90 -7.34
N VAL A 46 -16.79 -25.78 -8.29
CA VAL A 46 -15.46 -26.34 -8.53
C VAL A 46 -14.73 -25.49 -9.57
N VAL A 47 -13.58 -24.94 -9.21
CA VAL A 47 -12.70 -24.18 -10.12
C VAL A 47 -11.55 -25.06 -10.57
N LYS A 48 -11.29 -25.07 -11.89
CA LYS A 48 -10.13 -25.71 -12.51
C LYS A 48 -9.30 -24.70 -13.26
N VAL A 49 -7.98 -24.82 -13.22
CA VAL A 49 -7.02 -24.08 -14.06
C VAL A 49 -6.16 -25.09 -14.79
N ASP A 50 -6.07 -25.02 -16.12
CA ASP A 50 -5.43 -26.03 -16.98
C ASP A 50 -5.90 -27.47 -16.60
N ASP A 51 -7.23 -27.62 -16.43
CA ASP A 51 -7.93 -28.85 -16.01
C ASP A 51 -7.59 -29.41 -14.62
N LYS A 52 -6.72 -28.74 -13.85
CA LYS A 52 -6.40 -29.09 -12.48
C LYS A 52 -7.33 -28.37 -11.50
N LYS A 53 -7.97 -29.14 -10.60
CA LYS A 53 -8.81 -28.59 -9.54
C LYS A 53 -7.98 -27.73 -8.58
N ILE A 54 -8.49 -26.54 -8.27
CA ILE A 54 -7.87 -25.59 -7.34
C ILE A 54 -8.49 -25.74 -5.95
N ASP A 55 -7.64 -25.77 -4.92
CA ASP A 55 -8.10 -25.68 -3.53
C ASP A 55 -8.56 -24.27 -3.20
N LEU A 56 -9.81 -24.16 -2.82
CA LEU A 56 -10.47 -22.88 -2.49
C LEU A 56 -10.68 -22.67 -0.98
N THR A 57 -10.13 -23.56 -0.14
CA THR A 57 -10.30 -23.48 1.32
C THR A 57 -9.86 -22.13 1.86
N LEU A 58 -8.74 -21.59 1.38
CA LEU A 58 -8.25 -20.25 1.75
C LEU A 58 -9.21 -19.11 1.40
N ALA A 59 -10.06 -19.28 0.39
CA ALA A 59 -11.03 -18.25 0.03
C ALA A 59 -12.18 -18.16 1.04
N LEU A 60 -12.48 -19.26 1.72
CA LEU A 60 -13.60 -19.42 2.63
C LEU A 60 -13.23 -19.05 4.08
N ASP A 61 -12.06 -19.51 4.54
CA ASP A 61 -11.69 -19.52 5.96
C ASP A 61 -10.40 -18.73 6.24
N GLN A 62 -10.08 -17.72 5.41
CA GLN A 62 -8.89 -16.92 5.60
C GLN A 62 -9.02 -16.00 6.82
N VAL A 63 -8.19 -16.24 7.83
CA VAL A 63 -7.99 -15.29 8.94
C VAL A 63 -7.36 -14.01 8.38
N VAL A 64 -7.96 -12.87 8.69
CA VAL A 64 -7.44 -11.57 8.26
C VAL A 64 -6.26 -11.19 9.13
N GLU A 65 -5.10 -11.09 8.49
CA GLU A 65 -3.88 -10.63 9.11
C GLU A 65 -3.53 -9.23 8.61
N ILE A 66 -2.97 -8.43 9.52
CA ILE A 66 -2.47 -7.09 9.22
C ILE A 66 -1.26 -6.81 10.10
N ILE A 67 -0.18 -6.38 9.45
CA ILE A 67 1.07 -6.04 10.09
C ILE A 67 1.48 -4.61 9.77
N LYS A 68 2.25 -4.01 10.66
CA LYS A 68 3.06 -2.83 10.40
C LYS A 68 4.52 -3.24 10.25
N TYR A 69 5.21 -2.60 9.32
CA TYR A 69 6.61 -2.85 8.98
C TYR A 69 7.37 -1.53 8.91
N TYR A 70 8.58 -1.50 9.43
CA TYR A 70 9.50 -0.38 9.25
C TYR A 70 10.35 -0.62 8.01
N LYS A 71 9.93 -0.08 6.90
CA LYS A 71 10.70 -0.12 5.66
C LYS A 71 11.98 0.72 5.79
N PRO A 72 13.19 0.16 5.68
CA PRO A 72 14.41 0.92 5.53
C PRO A 72 14.51 1.60 4.14
N ILE A 73 15.47 2.49 3.98
CA ILE A 73 15.88 3.01 2.67
C ILE A 73 16.52 1.86 1.87
N GLY A 74 16.32 1.85 0.55
CA GLY A 74 16.92 0.86 -0.35
C GLY A 74 16.00 -0.32 -0.71
N GLU A 75 14.91 -0.55 0.04
CA GLU A 75 13.91 -1.54 -0.33
C GLU A 75 12.85 -0.96 -1.27
N VAL A 76 12.36 -1.78 -2.21
CA VAL A 76 11.23 -1.44 -3.09
C VAL A 76 9.94 -2.10 -2.61
N VAL A 77 8.80 -1.42 -2.79
CA VAL A 77 7.48 -1.96 -2.49
C VAL A 77 6.88 -2.55 -3.77
N SER A 78 7.47 -3.65 -4.22
CA SER A 78 7.06 -4.38 -5.42
C SER A 78 7.42 -5.86 -5.28
N MET A 79 6.52 -6.77 -5.66
CA MET A 79 6.79 -8.21 -5.73
C MET A 79 7.67 -8.59 -6.92
N ARG A 80 7.71 -7.77 -7.97
CA ARG A 80 8.52 -7.97 -9.19
C ARG A 80 9.03 -6.61 -9.63
N ASP A 81 10.28 -6.35 -9.35
CA ASP A 81 10.99 -5.19 -9.85
C ASP A 81 12.18 -5.68 -10.66
N SER A 82 12.21 -5.36 -11.95
CA SER A 82 13.30 -5.78 -12.85
C SER A 82 14.62 -5.07 -12.58
N HIS A 83 14.60 -3.98 -11.84
CA HIS A 83 15.76 -3.12 -11.59
C HIS A 83 16.31 -3.22 -10.15
N HIS A 84 15.52 -3.78 -9.22
CA HIS A 84 15.88 -3.85 -7.80
C HIS A 84 15.58 -5.23 -7.24
N SER A 85 16.61 -5.89 -6.69
CA SER A 85 16.52 -7.22 -6.08
C SER A 85 16.06 -7.22 -4.63
N ASN A 86 16.03 -6.06 -3.94
CA ASN A 86 15.70 -5.96 -2.51
C ASN A 86 14.25 -5.50 -2.34
N SER A 87 13.33 -6.43 -2.22
CA SER A 87 11.91 -6.16 -2.03
C SER A 87 11.51 -6.24 -0.56
N VAL A 88 10.61 -5.34 -0.12
CA VAL A 88 9.99 -5.46 1.21
C VAL A 88 9.36 -6.84 1.45
N PHE A 89 8.85 -7.48 0.40
CA PHE A 89 8.20 -8.79 0.51
C PHE A 89 9.14 -9.93 0.89
N ASP A 90 10.44 -9.77 0.66
CA ASP A 90 11.46 -10.77 1.01
C ASP A 90 11.73 -10.82 2.54
N HIS A 91 11.28 -9.80 3.26
CA HIS A 91 11.50 -9.64 4.71
C HIS A 91 10.21 -9.81 5.55
N LEU A 92 9.07 -10.09 4.91
CA LEU A 92 7.81 -10.32 5.62
C LEU A 92 7.68 -11.78 6.06
N PRO A 93 6.93 -12.05 7.15
CA PRO A 93 6.67 -13.42 7.57
C PRO A 93 5.78 -14.16 6.56
N ASP A 94 5.78 -15.49 6.66
CA ASP A 94 4.82 -16.31 5.93
C ASP A 94 3.38 -15.96 6.32
N VAL A 95 2.49 -16.07 5.34
CA VAL A 95 1.06 -15.78 5.54
C VAL A 95 0.20 -16.71 4.69
N LYS A 96 -0.98 -17.06 5.18
CA LYS A 96 -1.97 -17.77 4.36
C LYS A 96 -2.50 -16.84 3.26
N GLY A 97 -2.23 -17.19 2.01
CA GLY A 97 -2.46 -16.35 0.85
C GLY A 97 -1.21 -15.55 0.46
N LYS A 98 -1.30 -14.25 0.41
CA LYS A 98 -0.14 -13.37 0.14
C LYS A 98 -0.30 -12.00 0.77
N TRP A 99 0.80 -11.37 1.11
CA TRP A 99 0.81 -10.00 1.56
C TRP A 99 0.44 -9.02 0.44
N ILE A 100 -0.34 -8.03 0.81
CA ILE A 100 -0.76 -6.91 -0.02
C ILE A 100 -0.36 -5.64 0.73
N ASN A 101 0.45 -4.81 0.11
CA ASN A 101 0.86 -3.53 0.68
C ASN A 101 -0.30 -2.52 0.73
N ILE A 102 -0.41 -1.80 1.83
CA ILE A 102 -1.36 -0.69 1.99
C ILE A 102 -0.63 0.61 1.66
N GLY A 103 -0.73 1.01 0.42
CA GLY A 103 0.04 2.12 -0.16
C GLY A 103 1.48 1.72 -0.47
N ARG A 104 2.28 2.72 -0.82
CA ARG A 104 3.70 2.53 -1.16
C ARG A 104 4.57 3.60 -0.49
N LEU A 105 5.83 3.28 -0.35
CA LEU A 105 6.92 4.22 -0.09
C LEU A 105 7.95 4.07 -1.20
N ASP A 106 8.52 5.18 -1.64
CA ASP A 106 9.62 5.17 -2.61
C ASP A 106 10.86 4.49 -2.03
N ILE A 107 11.77 4.04 -2.87
CA ILE A 107 13.04 3.40 -2.47
C ILE A 107 13.84 4.26 -1.49
N ASN A 108 13.84 5.59 -1.70
CA ASN A 108 14.53 6.58 -0.87
C ASN A 108 13.67 7.14 0.28
N THR A 109 12.58 6.46 0.63
CA THR A 109 11.70 6.83 1.73
C THR A 109 11.65 5.68 2.72
N SER A 110 11.83 5.99 4.00
CA SER A 110 11.77 5.00 5.09
C SER A 110 10.51 5.13 5.93
N GLY A 111 10.33 4.21 6.86
CA GLY A 111 9.32 4.28 7.90
C GLY A 111 8.13 3.35 7.72
N LEU A 112 7.03 3.71 8.32
CA LEU A 112 5.85 2.87 8.46
C LEU A 112 5.20 2.51 7.13
N ILE A 113 5.06 1.23 6.86
CA ILE A 113 4.17 0.69 5.84
C ILE A 113 3.32 -0.44 6.44
N LEU A 114 2.09 -0.57 5.96
CA LEU A 114 1.16 -1.61 6.41
C LEU A 114 1.01 -2.67 5.33
N PHE A 115 0.82 -3.93 5.75
CA PHE A 115 0.50 -5.05 4.88
C PHE A 115 -0.66 -5.84 5.44
N THR A 116 -1.49 -6.41 4.57
CA THR A 116 -2.55 -7.35 4.94
C THR A 116 -2.65 -8.46 3.91
N ASN A 117 -3.19 -9.61 4.31
CA ASN A 117 -3.52 -10.69 3.37
C ASN A 117 -4.94 -10.54 2.77
N ASN A 118 -5.68 -9.49 3.14
CA ASN A 118 -7.05 -9.26 2.69
C ASN A 118 -7.14 -8.05 1.74
N GLY A 119 -7.40 -8.32 0.46
CA GLY A 119 -7.46 -7.28 -0.58
C GLY A 119 -8.64 -6.31 -0.45
N ASP A 120 -9.74 -6.70 0.18
CA ASP A 120 -10.87 -5.79 0.41
C ASP A 120 -10.53 -4.82 1.53
N LEU A 121 -9.86 -5.29 2.58
CA LEU A 121 -9.35 -4.45 3.64
C LEU A 121 -8.28 -3.47 3.12
N ALA A 122 -7.32 -3.96 2.32
CA ALA A 122 -6.31 -3.10 1.70
C ALA A 122 -6.96 -1.98 0.88
N ASN A 123 -7.95 -2.33 0.04
CA ASN A 123 -8.68 -1.35 -0.75
C ASN A 123 -9.45 -0.36 0.14
N LYS A 124 -10.15 -0.84 1.18
CA LYS A 124 -10.85 0.01 2.15
C LYS A 124 -9.90 1.03 2.79
N ILE A 125 -8.73 0.60 3.27
CA ILE A 125 -7.77 1.50 3.94
C ILE A 125 -7.12 2.48 2.95
N MET A 126 -6.84 2.06 1.71
CA MET A 126 -6.20 2.92 0.71
C MET A 126 -7.15 3.88 -0.01
N HIS A 127 -8.46 3.63 0.04
CA HIS A 127 -9.41 4.40 -0.75
C HIS A 127 -9.39 5.89 -0.39
N PRO A 128 -9.26 6.80 -1.37
CA PRO A 128 -9.11 8.24 -1.11
C PRO A 128 -10.26 8.86 -0.30
N SER A 129 -11.49 8.32 -0.42
CA SER A 129 -12.65 8.83 0.33
C SER A 129 -12.51 8.69 1.86
N ASN A 130 -11.65 7.81 2.35
CA ASN A 130 -11.44 7.63 3.79
C ASN A 130 -10.49 8.65 4.39
N ASN A 131 -9.79 9.44 3.57
CA ASN A 131 -8.95 10.57 3.97
C ASN A 131 -8.00 10.27 5.15
N PHE A 132 -7.47 9.05 5.23
CA PHE A 132 -6.55 8.69 6.29
C PHE A 132 -5.26 9.52 6.21
N ASP A 133 -4.94 10.19 7.29
CA ASP A 133 -3.73 11.00 7.42
C ASP A 133 -2.47 10.15 7.43
N ARG A 134 -1.44 10.70 6.79
CA ARG A 134 -0.07 10.17 6.82
C ARG A 134 0.86 11.25 7.31
N GLU A 135 1.63 10.96 8.33
CA GLU A 135 2.58 11.92 8.90
C GLU A 135 4.01 11.48 8.60
N TYR A 136 4.79 12.46 8.17
CA TYR A 136 6.17 12.28 7.79
C TYR A 136 7.07 13.25 8.54
N ILE A 137 8.24 12.77 8.96
CA ILE A 137 9.37 13.62 9.31
C ILE A 137 10.17 13.85 8.04
N VAL A 138 10.40 15.11 7.73
CA VAL A 138 11.05 15.55 6.49
C VAL A 138 12.24 16.43 6.85
N GLU A 139 13.42 16.09 6.35
CA GLU A 139 14.59 16.94 6.37
C GLU A 139 14.75 17.64 5.03
N THR A 140 15.05 18.93 5.05
CA THR A 140 15.19 19.79 3.88
C THR A 140 16.60 20.35 3.78
N ASP A 141 17.04 20.73 2.57
CA ASP A 141 18.36 21.34 2.32
C ASP A 141 18.48 22.74 2.98
N LYS A 142 17.38 23.46 3.10
CA LYS A 142 17.28 24.78 3.72
C LYS A 142 15.96 24.95 4.47
N PRO A 143 15.84 25.95 5.37
CA PRO A 143 14.59 26.21 6.07
C PRO A 143 13.44 26.56 5.10
N ILE A 144 12.24 26.09 5.42
CA ILE A 144 11.01 26.45 4.70
C ILE A 144 10.54 27.82 5.20
N SER A 145 10.45 28.80 4.31
CA SER A 145 9.94 30.13 4.64
C SER A 145 8.45 30.12 4.95
N HIS A 146 7.94 31.13 5.66
CA HIS A 146 6.50 31.28 5.93
C HIS A 146 5.66 31.32 4.66
N ASP A 147 6.14 31.99 3.60
CA ASP A 147 5.45 32.06 2.31
C ASP A 147 5.40 30.71 1.62
N SER A 148 6.51 29.95 1.64
CA SER A 148 6.54 28.57 1.13
C SER A 148 5.60 27.67 1.91
N MET A 149 5.54 27.78 3.24
CA MET A 149 4.59 27.00 4.05
C MET A 149 3.14 27.32 3.68
N ARG A 150 2.80 28.61 3.53
CA ARG A 150 1.46 29.04 3.09
C ARG A 150 1.10 28.48 1.72
N ALA A 151 2.03 28.53 0.76
CA ALA A 151 1.84 27.95 -0.57
C ALA A 151 1.57 26.43 -0.51
N LEU A 152 2.36 25.68 0.24
CA LEU A 152 2.21 24.23 0.41
C LEU A 152 0.89 23.83 1.10
N LEU A 153 0.41 24.63 2.06
CA LEU A 153 -0.89 24.42 2.71
C LEU A 153 -2.06 24.76 1.80
N LYS A 154 -1.91 25.79 0.94
CA LYS A 154 -2.92 26.14 -0.06
C LYS A 154 -2.98 25.13 -1.19
N GLY A 155 -1.83 24.57 -1.55
CA GLY A 155 -1.63 23.62 -2.64
C GLY A 155 -0.79 24.21 -3.76
N VAL A 156 0.11 23.38 -4.28
CA VAL A 156 1.03 23.74 -5.38
C VAL A 156 0.88 22.75 -6.53
N PRO A 157 1.07 23.16 -7.78
CA PRO A 157 1.03 22.23 -8.91
C PRO A 157 2.19 21.21 -8.78
N ILE A 158 1.89 19.95 -9.03
CA ILE A 158 2.86 18.86 -9.12
C ILE A 158 2.68 18.12 -10.44
N ASN A 159 3.37 16.99 -10.64
CA ASN A 159 3.34 16.25 -11.90
C ASN A 159 1.90 15.98 -12.41
N ASP A 160 1.75 15.97 -13.72
CA ASP A 160 0.52 15.60 -14.44
C ASP A 160 -0.69 16.50 -14.11
N GLY A 161 -0.46 17.79 -13.82
CA GLY A 161 -1.52 18.74 -13.53
C GLY A 161 -2.20 18.53 -12.17
N GLN A 162 -1.68 17.66 -11.34
CA GLN A 162 -2.20 17.43 -10.00
C GLN A 162 -1.78 18.56 -9.05
N ILE A 163 -2.54 18.75 -7.97
CA ILE A 163 -2.20 19.68 -6.89
C ILE A 163 -1.71 18.91 -5.68
N GLY A 164 -0.47 19.13 -5.26
CA GLY A 164 0.06 18.67 -3.99
C GLY A 164 -0.36 19.62 -2.88
N LYS A 165 -0.98 19.09 -1.82
CA LYS A 165 -1.48 19.93 -0.72
C LYS A 165 -1.18 19.25 0.61
N PHE A 166 -0.58 19.99 1.53
CA PHE A 166 -0.33 19.52 2.88
C PHE A 166 -1.47 19.94 3.81
N ASN A 167 -1.90 19.04 4.67
CA ASN A 167 -2.93 19.35 5.67
C ASN A 167 -2.32 20.12 6.84
N HIS A 168 -1.05 19.79 7.16
CA HIS A 168 -0.34 20.44 8.25
C HIS A 168 1.17 20.42 8.02
N ILE A 169 1.84 21.49 8.47
CA ILE A 169 3.31 21.59 8.52
C ILE A 169 3.68 22.15 9.89
N SER A 170 4.50 21.44 10.64
CA SER A 170 5.08 21.94 11.89
C SER A 170 6.60 21.83 11.88
N LYS A 171 7.27 22.90 12.28
CA LYS A 171 8.73 22.92 12.41
C LYS A 171 9.12 22.18 13.67
N LYS A 172 9.99 21.17 13.56
CA LYS A 172 10.58 20.45 14.69
C LYS A 172 11.98 20.98 15.04
N ARG A 173 12.79 21.25 14.00
CA ARG A 173 14.13 21.88 14.08
C ARG A 173 14.34 22.75 12.84
N THR A 174 15.49 23.41 12.72
CA THR A 174 15.77 24.39 11.66
C THR A 174 15.46 23.88 10.24
N LYS A 175 15.75 22.62 9.92
CA LYS A 175 15.52 21.99 8.62
C LYS A 175 14.69 20.71 8.72
N ILE A 176 14.08 20.45 9.88
CA ILE A 176 13.28 19.24 10.13
C ILE A 176 11.84 19.64 10.42
N TYR A 177 10.92 19.04 9.68
CA TYR A 177 9.50 19.34 9.72
C TYR A 177 8.68 18.06 9.87
N SER A 178 7.56 18.14 10.61
CA SER A 178 6.48 17.17 10.49
C SER A 178 5.49 17.69 9.45
N ILE A 179 5.17 16.85 8.47
CA ILE A 179 4.21 17.13 7.40
C ILE A 179 3.12 16.08 7.43
N ILE A 180 1.87 16.54 7.43
CA ILE A 180 0.68 15.67 7.36
C ILE A 180 -0.04 15.91 6.04
N LEU A 181 -0.43 14.82 5.39
CA LEU A 181 -1.27 14.82 4.20
C LEU A 181 -2.24 13.62 4.21
N SER A 182 -3.40 13.78 3.60
CA SER A 182 -4.42 12.72 3.47
C SER A 182 -4.40 12.03 2.10
N THR A 183 -3.69 12.62 1.14
CA THR A 183 -3.47 12.07 -0.19
C THR A 183 -2.19 11.21 -0.24
N GLY A 184 -1.93 10.57 -1.34
CA GLY A 184 -0.72 9.74 -1.53
C GLY A 184 -0.33 9.71 -3.00
N LYS A 185 -0.29 10.90 -3.63
CA LYS A 185 0.11 11.05 -5.03
C LYS A 185 1.58 10.68 -5.20
N ASN A 186 1.96 10.37 -6.43
CA ASN A 186 3.33 9.98 -6.72
C ASN A 186 4.31 11.08 -6.27
N ARG A 187 5.22 10.72 -5.36
CA ARG A 187 6.26 11.61 -4.80
C ARG A 187 5.74 12.97 -4.31
N GLU A 188 4.52 13.03 -3.80
CA GLU A 188 3.78 14.25 -3.51
C GLU A 188 4.56 15.25 -2.66
N ILE A 189 5.15 14.82 -1.52
CA ILE A 189 5.93 15.70 -0.66
C ILE A 189 7.16 16.24 -1.38
N ARG A 190 7.91 15.36 -2.07
CA ARG A 190 9.13 15.75 -2.79
C ARG A 190 8.82 16.73 -3.91
N ASN A 191 7.81 16.44 -4.71
CA ASN A 191 7.40 17.29 -5.83
C ASN A 191 6.87 18.65 -5.34
N SER A 192 6.05 18.64 -4.28
CA SER A 192 5.53 19.90 -3.71
C SER A 192 6.63 20.79 -3.13
N LEU A 193 7.61 20.22 -2.42
CA LEU A 193 8.76 20.98 -1.91
C LEU A 193 9.62 21.54 -3.04
N THR A 194 9.80 20.78 -4.13
CA THR A 194 10.54 21.25 -5.32
C THR A 194 9.88 22.48 -5.95
N GLN A 195 8.52 22.57 -5.98
CA GLN A 195 7.82 23.75 -6.49
C GLN A 195 8.14 25.03 -5.72
N VAL A 196 8.44 24.92 -4.44
CA VAL A 196 8.87 26.05 -3.62
C VAL A 196 10.41 26.14 -3.51
N ARG A 197 11.14 25.49 -4.42
CA ARG A 197 12.60 25.49 -4.53
C ARG A 197 13.32 24.94 -3.29
N ILE A 198 12.73 23.91 -2.66
CA ILE A 198 13.28 23.21 -1.50
C ILE A 198 13.54 21.74 -1.89
N LYS A 199 14.74 21.25 -1.59
CA LYS A 199 15.10 19.85 -1.79
C LYS A 199 14.82 19.03 -0.54
N THR A 200 14.15 17.89 -0.70
CA THR A 200 13.99 16.89 0.35
C THR A 200 15.29 16.08 0.50
N ILE A 201 15.92 16.14 1.65
CA ILE A 201 17.11 15.34 2.01
C ILE A 201 16.68 13.96 2.48
N SER A 202 15.85 13.90 3.52
CA SER A 202 15.31 12.64 4.03
C SER A 202 13.79 12.71 4.18
N LEU A 203 13.13 11.55 4.08
CA LEU A 203 11.68 11.41 4.21
C LEU A 203 11.38 10.13 4.97
N HIS A 204 10.70 10.26 6.09
CA HIS A 204 10.44 9.17 7.01
C HIS A 204 8.97 9.18 7.46
N ARG A 205 8.19 8.16 7.11
CA ARG A 205 6.78 8.08 7.53
C ARG A 205 6.68 7.50 8.94
N ILE A 206 6.15 8.28 9.87
CA ILE A 206 6.02 7.89 11.28
C ILE A 206 4.61 7.47 11.67
N ARG A 207 3.59 7.84 10.87
CA ARG A 207 2.18 7.55 11.17
C ARG A 207 1.36 7.32 9.91
N TYR A 208 0.42 6.39 10.00
CA TYR A 208 -0.64 6.15 9.02
C TYR A 208 -1.98 6.02 9.77
N SER A 209 -2.90 6.96 9.58
CA SER A 209 -4.12 7.08 10.40
C SER A 209 -3.73 7.18 11.88
N GLN A 210 -4.21 6.27 12.72
CA GLN A 210 -3.88 6.17 14.13
C GLN A 210 -2.71 5.21 14.42
N ILE A 211 -2.18 4.56 13.40
CA ILE A 211 -1.07 3.62 13.56
C ILE A 211 0.25 4.38 13.58
N LEU A 212 0.96 4.29 14.67
CA LEU A 212 2.30 4.84 14.83
C LEU A 212 3.36 3.80 14.47
N LEU A 213 4.48 4.24 13.94
CA LEU A 213 5.67 3.40 13.77
C LEU A 213 6.12 2.82 15.12
N GLY A 214 6.13 3.66 16.17
CA GLY A 214 6.55 3.28 17.51
C GLY A 214 8.03 2.92 17.57
N ASP A 215 8.36 1.90 18.36
CA ASP A 215 9.74 1.47 18.65
C ASP A 215 10.28 0.43 17.65
N LEU A 216 9.56 0.18 16.54
CA LEU A 216 10.06 -0.72 15.50
C LEU A 216 11.40 -0.23 14.95
N LYS A 217 12.35 -1.14 14.80
CA LYS A 217 13.63 -0.87 14.14
C LYS A 217 13.52 -1.10 12.63
N PRO A 218 14.42 -0.52 11.82
CA PRO A 218 14.43 -0.77 10.38
C PRO A 218 14.49 -2.27 10.06
N GLY A 219 13.57 -2.72 9.18
CA GLY A 219 13.43 -4.13 8.81
C GLY A 219 12.54 -4.96 9.75
N GLU A 220 12.09 -4.41 10.88
CA GLU A 220 11.19 -5.12 11.78
C GLU A 220 9.71 -4.96 11.40
N TYR A 221 8.92 -5.96 11.73
CA TYR A 221 7.46 -5.96 11.60
C TYR A 221 6.80 -6.40 12.91
N ARG A 222 5.52 -6.05 13.05
CA ARG A 222 4.67 -6.48 14.16
C ARG A 222 3.21 -6.55 13.72
N ASN A 223 2.46 -7.51 14.22
CA ASN A 223 1.02 -7.51 14.10
C ASN A 223 0.41 -6.25 14.74
N LEU A 224 -0.66 -5.72 14.12
CA LEU A 224 -1.43 -4.67 14.77
C LEU A 224 -2.13 -5.23 16.01
N ASN A 225 -2.08 -4.47 17.11
CA ASN A 225 -2.82 -4.78 18.32
C ASN A 225 -4.34 -4.49 18.16
N ILE A 226 -5.13 -4.82 19.17
CA ILE A 226 -6.60 -4.69 19.12
C ILE A 226 -7.02 -3.22 18.88
N SER A 227 -6.43 -2.24 19.54
CA SER A 227 -6.77 -0.83 19.37
C SER A 227 -6.36 -0.30 17.99
N GLU A 228 -5.20 -0.70 17.49
CA GLU A 228 -4.74 -0.38 16.14
C GLU A 228 -5.68 -0.95 15.07
N ARG A 229 -6.14 -2.21 15.22
CA ARG A 229 -7.13 -2.83 14.32
C ARG A 229 -8.47 -2.11 14.36
N ALA A 230 -8.97 -1.79 15.56
CA ALA A 230 -10.23 -1.07 15.73
C ALA A 230 -10.26 0.28 14.99
N SER A 231 -9.11 0.94 14.82
CA SER A 231 -9.00 2.20 14.07
C SER A 231 -9.38 2.07 12.57
N PHE A 232 -9.40 0.86 12.04
CA PHE A 232 -9.86 0.53 10.68
C PHE A 232 -11.21 -0.19 10.64
N SER A 233 -11.89 -0.32 11.79
CA SER A 233 -13.14 -1.09 11.94
C SER A 233 -12.98 -2.56 11.54
N ILE A 234 -11.95 -3.23 12.12
CA ILE A 234 -11.60 -4.65 11.94
C ILE A 234 -11.21 -5.29 13.28
#